data_908517fe19f441cc204b112e7e848734
#
_entry.id   908517fe19f441cc204b112e7e848734
#
_cell.length_a   1.000
_cell.length_b   1.000
_cell.length_c   1.000
_cell.angle_alpha   90.00
_cell.angle_beta   90.00
_cell.angle_gamma   90.00
#
_symmetry.space_group_name_H-M   'P 1'
#
loop_
_entity.id
_entity.type
_entity.pdbx_description
1 polymer ?
#
loop_
_entity_poly.entity_id
_entity_poly.type
_entity_poly.pdbx_seq_one_letter_code
_entity_poly.pdbx_strand_id
1 'polypeptide(L)'
;MKRFILALAIGLATSASACTLSSDDPVAEPSDPLVFLRSIPEIVDVVEKPSGIEGTRFFAFRMRQPLDHAVIAGPSFLQRATLLYRDRASPTIFGTSGYDLSTRPKEPELVQLSSGNYVAVEHRFFGESVPETLDWKHLTIEQAAADHHHLVSVLRPWLDGKWISTGASKGGMTAVYHRRFYPEDVDATVAYVAPNSLADPDERYIEFLRQRGTPELWQRIDRWQESILAHWPEVRTRYVQELEKIGASADLLGVDTTLELALIEAPFTLWQYGDAALAERTPAPDATADELYNFLDESSFGLAAFWQDAALTFYAPYYWQAATQLGYPAVRTQHLAARPLAELNRASQFPPMNVEKKFDASSMSSIQNWIDTNATSLIFVYGENDPYTAAAFRGNQTAALRDIHILIAPQANHSAKLANLEGNARSDAETSLSRWLGVPVELATPSADRSALDREEPSDRAGYRHPI
;
A
#
# COMPACT_ATOMS: atom_id res chain seq x y z
N MET A 1 -75.63 65.04 -6.96
CA MET A 1 -76.81 64.75 -6.06
C MET A 1 -76.65 63.32 -5.54
N LYS A 2 -76.89 63.19 -4.20
CA LYS A 2 -77.04 61.94 -3.42
C LYS A 2 -75.75 61.22 -3.02
N ARG A 3 -75.32 61.44 -1.86
CA ARG A 3 -75.67 61.14 -0.45
C ARG A 3 -74.84 59.95 0.08
N PHE A 4 -74.05 60.30 1.05
CA PHE A 4 -73.28 59.46 2.01
C PHE A 4 -74.14 58.44 2.74
N ILE A 5 -73.59 57.26 3.03
CA ILE A 5 -73.84 56.55 4.29
C ILE A 5 -72.47 55.96 4.75
N LEU A 6 -72.13 56.38 5.96
CA LEU A 6 -70.98 55.92 6.73
C LEU A 6 -71.39 54.72 7.56
N ALA A 7 -70.74 53.59 7.47
CA ALA A 7 -70.89 52.48 8.40
C ALA A 7 -69.52 52.14 9.04
N LEU A 8 -69.51 52.40 10.36
CA LEU A 8 -68.43 52.12 11.27
C LEU A 8 -68.46 50.63 11.66
N ALA A 9 -67.45 49.87 11.31
CA ALA A 9 -67.23 48.48 11.77
C ALA A 9 -65.98 48.43 12.66
N ILE A 10 -66.21 48.19 13.96
CA ILE A 10 -65.16 47.93 14.94
C ILE A 10 -64.70 46.49 14.76
N GLY A 11 -63.45 46.30 14.25
CA GLY A 11 -62.85 45.01 14.20
C GLY A 11 -61.84 44.81 15.32
N LEU A 12 -62.07 43.81 16.18
CA LEU A 12 -61.11 43.35 17.17
C LEU A 12 -59.92 42.78 16.44
N ALA A 13 -58.75 43.36 16.65
CA ALA A 13 -57.47 42.77 16.24
C ALA A 13 -57.02 41.80 17.32
N THR A 14 -57.10 40.49 17.03
CA THR A 14 -56.39 39.45 17.78
C THR A 14 -54.99 39.33 17.21
N SER A 15 -54.02 39.82 17.96
CA SER A 15 -52.59 39.61 17.64
C SER A 15 -52.20 38.15 17.91
N ALA A 16 -52.18 37.30 16.87
CA ALA A 16 -51.52 36.01 16.92
C ALA A 16 -50.03 36.25 16.75
N SER A 17 -49.27 36.19 17.86
CA SER A 17 -47.82 36.07 17.79
C SER A 17 -47.49 34.71 17.18
N ALA A 18 -47.18 34.68 15.89
CA ALA A 18 -46.51 33.54 15.28
C ALA A 18 -45.05 33.51 15.77
N CYS A 19 -44.76 32.64 16.73
CA CYS A 19 -43.39 32.20 16.97
C CYS A 19 -42.90 31.48 15.70
N THR A 20 -42.20 32.18 14.85
CA THR A 20 -41.34 31.57 13.85
C THR A 20 -40.18 30.93 14.60
N LEU A 21 -40.24 29.62 14.82
CA LEU A 21 -39.08 28.83 15.14
C LEU A 21 -38.15 28.90 13.90
N SER A 22 -37.16 29.80 13.93
CA SER A 22 -36.03 29.74 13.04
C SER A 22 -35.17 28.56 13.49
N SER A 23 -35.33 27.44 12.84
CA SER A 23 -34.55 26.22 13.05
C SER A 23 -33.30 26.20 12.17
N ASP A 24 -32.54 27.28 12.12
CA ASP A 24 -31.28 27.38 11.40
C ASP A 24 -30.13 27.78 12.32
N ASP A 25 -30.13 27.30 13.56
CA ASP A 25 -28.87 27.21 14.29
C ASP A 25 -28.09 26.04 13.70
N PRO A 26 -26.84 26.23 13.20
CA PRO A 26 -26.03 25.13 12.74
C PRO A 26 -25.86 24.13 13.88
N VAL A 27 -26.32 22.91 13.69
CA VAL A 27 -26.12 21.83 14.67
C VAL A 27 -24.62 21.76 14.90
N ALA A 28 -24.17 22.09 16.12
CA ALA A 28 -22.76 22.06 16.44
C ALA A 28 -22.19 20.66 16.15
N GLU A 29 -21.13 20.60 15.39
CA GLU A 29 -20.47 19.33 15.06
C GLU A 29 -20.08 18.59 16.36
N PRO A 30 -20.26 17.26 16.41
CA PRO A 30 -19.89 16.48 17.57
C PRO A 30 -18.41 16.64 17.93
N SER A 31 -18.11 16.93 19.18
CA SER A 31 -16.70 17.00 19.65
C SER A 31 -16.12 15.62 19.94
N ASP A 32 -16.96 14.61 20.21
CA ASP A 32 -16.54 13.24 20.45
C ASP A 32 -16.38 12.45 19.15
N PRO A 33 -15.21 11.80 18.90
CA PRO A 33 -14.93 11.09 17.66
C PRO A 33 -15.88 9.92 17.41
N LEU A 34 -16.35 9.22 18.46
CA LEU A 34 -17.32 8.13 18.29
C LEU A 34 -18.67 8.64 17.80
N VAL A 35 -19.13 9.76 18.39
CA VAL A 35 -20.39 10.40 18.00
C VAL A 35 -20.26 10.93 16.57
N PHE A 36 -19.14 11.56 16.24
CA PHE A 36 -18.86 12.04 14.88
C PHE A 36 -18.90 10.89 13.86
N LEU A 37 -18.13 9.84 14.05
CA LEU A 37 -18.09 8.70 13.11
C LEU A 37 -19.49 8.08 12.93
N ARG A 38 -20.28 7.97 14.00
CA ARG A 38 -21.65 7.43 13.95
C ARG A 38 -22.66 8.37 13.31
N SER A 39 -22.36 9.65 13.20
CA SER A 39 -23.24 10.63 12.54
C SER A 39 -23.14 10.61 11.02
N ILE A 40 -22.12 9.96 10.46
CA ILE A 40 -21.89 9.88 9.02
C ILE A 40 -22.66 8.70 8.44
N PRO A 41 -23.62 8.92 7.51
CA PRO A 41 -24.49 7.85 7.02
C PRO A 41 -23.76 6.72 6.28
N GLU A 42 -22.63 7.03 5.63
CA GLU A 42 -21.81 6.10 4.89
C GLU A 42 -20.91 5.23 5.80
N ILE A 43 -20.68 5.67 7.04
CA ILE A 43 -19.86 4.95 8.02
C ILE A 43 -20.76 4.04 8.88
N VAL A 44 -20.43 2.78 8.90
CA VAL A 44 -21.17 1.74 9.64
C VAL A 44 -20.23 0.91 10.52
N ASP A 45 -20.82 0.14 11.45
CA ASP A 45 -20.10 -0.81 12.31
C ASP A 45 -18.94 -0.18 13.09
N VAL A 46 -19.17 1.05 13.61
CA VAL A 46 -18.15 1.77 14.39
C VAL A 46 -17.97 1.12 15.75
N VAL A 47 -16.76 0.60 15.99
CA VAL A 47 -16.33 -0.04 17.24
C VAL A 47 -15.13 0.70 17.80
N GLU A 48 -15.23 1.19 19.04
CA GLU A 48 -14.07 1.66 19.78
C GLU A 48 -13.37 0.47 20.44
N LYS A 49 -12.05 0.37 20.28
CA LYS A 49 -11.20 -0.68 20.85
C LYS A 49 -10.14 -0.03 21.76
N PRO A 50 -9.59 -0.77 22.74
CA PRO A 50 -8.45 -0.27 23.51
C PRO A 50 -7.30 0.11 22.57
N SER A 51 -6.79 1.33 22.73
CA SER A 51 -5.67 1.81 21.91
C SER A 51 -4.33 1.27 22.42
N GLY A 52 -4.14 1.18 23.76
CA GLY A 52 -2.84 0.86 24.36
C GLY A 52 -1.77 1.93 24.17
N ILE A 53 -2.08 3.02 23.44
CA ILE A 53 -1.19 4.14 23.16
C ILE A 53 -1.67 5.36 23.96
N GLU A 54 -0.79 5.94 24.77
CA GLU A 54 -1.14 7.02 25.68
C GLU A 54 -1.70 8.26 24.91
N GLY A 55 -2.75 8.84 25.45
CA GLY A 55 -3.40 10.04 24.87
C GLY A 55 -4.15 9.79 23.59
N THR A 56 -4.46 8.53 23.24
CA THR A 56 -5.18 8.19 22.00
C THR A 56 -6.44 7.35 22.26
N ARG A 57 -7.36 7.42 21.30
CA ARG A 57 -8.53 6.52 21.17
C ARG A 57 -8.45 5.80 19.83
N PHE A 58 -8.88 4.56 19.75
CA PHE A 58 -8.81 3.77 18.52
C PHE A 58 -10.19 3.26 18.10
N PHE A 59 -10.52 3.50 16.83
CA PHE A 59 -11.78 3.13 16.20
C PHE A 59 -11.54 2.26 14.99
N ALA A 60 -12.31 1.18 14.87
CA ALA A 60 -12.45 0.41 13.64
C ALA A 60 -13.86 0.61 13.10
N PHE A 61 -14.00 0.80 11.80
CA PHE A 61 -15.29 1.02 11.16
C PHE A 61 -15.25 0.55 9.71
N ARG A 62 -16.44 0.49 9.08
CA ARG A 62 -16.56 0.24 7.66
C ARG A 62 -17.23 1.42 6.98
N MET A 63 -16.77 1.77 5.78
CA MET A 63 -17.35 2.82 4.96
C MET A 63 -18.00 2.20 3.73
N ARG A 64 -19.22 2.64 3.41
CA ARG A 64 -19.91 2.24 2.19
C ARG A 64 -19.27 2.94 0.99
N GLN A 65 -18.70 2.16 0.09
CA GLN A 65 -18.06 2.64 -1.15
C GLN A 65 -18.86 2.20 -2.37
N PRO A 66 -19.02 3.06 -3.37
CA PRO A 66 -19.52 2.62 -4.68
C PRO A 66 -18.57 1.59 -5.30
N LEU A 67 -19.12 0.54 -5.91
CA LEU A 67 -18.31 -0.38 -6.70
C LEU A 67 -17.67 0.35 -7.90
N ASP A 68 -18.47 1.21 -8.53
CA ASP A 68 -18.02 2.13 -9.59
C ASP A 68 -18.37 3.57 -9.20
N HIS A 69 -17.38 4.39 -8.94
CA HIS A 69 -17.55 5.80 -8.56
C HIS A 69 -18.14 6.67 -9.69
N ALA A 70 -18.18 6.19 -10.93
CA ALA A 70 -18.87 6.86 -12.02
C ALA A 70 -20.40 6.64 -11.98
N VAL A 71 -20.89 5.70 -11.16
CA VAL A 71 -22.30 5.29 -11.09
C VAL A 71 -22.86 5.49 -9.70
N ILE A 72 -23.37 6.68 -9.40
CA ILE A 72 -23.83 7.11 -8.05
C ILE A 72 -24.85 6.15 -7.42
N ALA A 73 -25.77 5.59 -8.18
CA ALA A 73 -26.83 4.68 -7.70
C ALA A 73 -26.50 3.20 -8.00
N GLY A 74 -25.23 2.87 -8.22
CA GLY A 74 -24.76 1.53 -8.52
C GLY A 74 -24.62 0.63 -7.29
N PRO A 75 -24.14 -0.61 -7.50
CA PRO A 75 -23.75 -1.50 -6.42
C PRO A 75 -22.68 -0.86 -5.53
N SER A 76 -22.67 -1.24 -4.25
CA SER A 76 -21.69 -0.75 -3.26
C SER A 76 -21.10 -1.93 -2.48
N PHE A 77 -19.97 -1.68 -1.83
CA PHE A 77 -19.35 -2.61 -0.88
C PHE A 77 -18.97 -1.88 0.41
N LEU A 78 -18.60 -2.61 1.44
CA LEU A 78 -18.14 -2.05 2.70
C LEU A 78 -16.62 -2.14 2.76
N GLN A 79 -15.97 -0.97 2.82
CA GLN A 79 -14.52 -0.86 2.94
C GLN A 79 -14.11 -0.66 4.39
N ARG A 80 -13.16 -1.45 4.86
CA ARG A 80 -12.64 -1.39 6.23
C ARG A 80 -11.66 -0.23 6.39
N ALA A 81 -11.80 0.52 7.50
CA ALA A 81 -10.90 1.60 7.87
C ALA A 81 -10.72 1.66 9.39
N THR A 82 -9.67 2.34 9.83
CA THR A 82 -9.38 2.60 11.24
C THR A 82 -9.00 4.05 11.46
N LEU A 83 -9.26 4.55 12.68
CA LEU A 83 -8.82 5.86 13.15
C LEU A 83 -8.15 5.69 14.51
N LEU A 84 -6.86 5.99 14.61
CA LEU A 84 -6.19 6.31 15.86
C LEU A 84 -6.31 7.82 16.05
N TYR A 85 -7.16 8.22 16.97
CA TYR A 85 -7.50 9.62 17.21
C TYR A 85 -6.73 10.16 18.40
N ARG A 86 -6.13 11.33 18.24
CA ARG A 86 -5.46 12.08 19.30
C ARG A 86 -6.16 13.40 19.57
N ASP A 87 -6.31 14.23 18.55
CA ASP A 87 -6.94 15.54 18.63
C ASP A 87 -7.38 16.01 17.23
N ARG A 88 -8.44 16.85 17.17
CA ARG A 88 -8.98 17.36 15.89
C ARG A 88 -7.98 18.20 15.10
N ALA A 89 -7.22 19.06 15.81
CA ALA A 89 -6.28 20.00 15.21
C ALA A 89 -4.88 19.38 14.97
N SER A 90 -4.64 18.19 15.53
CA SER A 90 -3.40 17.45 15.29
C SER A 90 -3.26 17.04 13.82
N PRO A 91 -2.04 16.99 13.27
CA PRO A 91 -1.82 16.45 11.93
C PRO A 91 -2.43 15.07 11.77
N THR A 92 -2.96 14.77 10.61
CA THR A 92 -3.54 13.47 10.28
C THR A 92 -2.67 12.79 9.24
N ILE A 93 -2.13 11.63 9.60
CA ILE A 93 -1.42 10.76 8.67
C ILE A 93 -2.44 9.81 8.06
N PHE A 94 -2.57 9.87 6.73
CA PHE A 94 -3.48 9.03 5.96
C PHE A 94 -2.72 7.85 5.37
N GLY A 95 -2.82 6.69 6.03
CA GLY A 95 -2.17 5.45 5.61
C GLY A 95 -2.97 4.72 4.55
N THR A 96 -2.46 4.68 3.33
CA THR A 96 -3.01 3.88 2.25
C THR A 96 -2.41 2.48 2.30
N SER A 97 -3.22 1.45 2.58
CA SER A 97 -2.79 0.08 2.39
C SER A 97 -2.72 -0.24 0.90
N GLY A 98 -1.79 -1.07 0.52
CA GLY A 98 -1.81 -1.71 -0.79
C GLY A 98 -2.64 -2.99 -0.81
N TYR A 99 -3.00 -3.49 0.38
CA TYR A 99 -3.55 -4.81 0.64
C TYR A 99 -4.62 -4.75 1.72
N ASP A 100 -4.72 -5.79 2.54
CA ASP A 100 -5.59 -5.80 3.71
C ASP A 100 -5.12 -4.83 4.82
N LEU A 101 -5.91 -4.69 5.85
CA LEU A 101 -5.69 -3.76 6.94
C LEU A 101 -5.71 -4.50 8.29
N SER A 102 -4.63 -4.36 9.07
CA SER A 102 -4.67 -4.73 10.48
C SER A 102 -5.56 -3.78 11.27
N THR A 103 -6.44 -4.34 12.09
CA THR A 103 -7.30 -3.57 13.01
C THR A 103 -6.69 -3.42 14.40
N ARG A 104 -5.37 -3.55 14.52
CA ARG A 104 -4.62 -3.26 15.75
C ARG A 104 -4.15 -1.81 15.73
N PRO A 105 -4.17 -1.12 16.90
CA PRO A 105 -3.59 0.21 17.01
C PRO A 105 -2.08 0.17 16.69
N LYS A 106 -1.62 1.13 15.88
CA LYS A 106 -0.19 1.31 15.58
C LYS A 106 0.13 2.77 15.34
N GLU A 107 1.38 3.14 15.58
CA GLU A 107 1.93 4.46 15.26
C GLU A 107 3.08 4.29 14.24
N PRO A 108 2.80 4.30 12.94
CA PRO A 108 3.86 4.33 11.93
C PRO A 108 4.82 5.52 12.12
N GLU A 109 5.99 5.46 11.49
CA GLU A 109 7.05 6.46 11.65
C GLU A 109 6.55 7.91 11.56
N LEU A 110 5.73 8.26 10.56
CA LEU A 110 5.18 9.61 10.42
C LEU A 110 4.22 10.00 11.54
N VAL A 111 3.45 9.04 12.09
CA VAL A 111 2.58 9.29 13.24
C VAL A 111 3.39 9.60 14.49
N GLN A 112 4.47 8.83 14.73
CA GLN A 112 5.39 9.08 15.84
C GLN A 112 6.06 10.46 15.71
N LEU A 113 6.52 10.83 14.50
CA LEU A 113 7.17 12.12 14.23
C LEU A 113 6.22 13.31 14.38
N SER A 114 4.94 13.13 14.04
CA SER A 114 3.94 14.21 14.10
C SER A 114 3.17 14.25 15.41
N SER A 115 3.22 13.21 16.22
CA SER A 115 2.27 12.98 17.32
C SER A 115 0.81 13.20 16.87
N GLY A 116 0.49 12.74 15.67
CA GLY A 116 -0.77 13.03 14.99
C GLY A 116 -1.83 11.95 15.12
N ASN A 117 -2.93 12.14 14.42
CA ASN A 117 -3.93 11.11 14.15
C ASN A 117 -3.42 10.15 13.07
N TYR A 118 -3.96 8.93 13.06
CA TYR A 118 -3.71 7.98 11.98
C TYR A 118 -5.02 7.42 11.43
N VAL A 119 -5.34 7.73 10.19
CA VAL A 119 -6.43 7.11 9.43
C VAL A 119 -5.80 6.09 8.51
N ALA A 120 -6.21 4.83 8.61
CA ALA A 120 -5.76 3.77 7.69
C ALA A 120 -6.95 3.11 7.00
N VAL A 121 -6.79 2.78 5.72
CA VAL A 121 -7.83 2.22 4.87
C VAL A 121 -7.35 0.96 4.18
N GLU A 122 -8.19 -0.08 4.17
CA GLU A 122 -7.97 -1.32 3.43
C GLU A 122 -8.18 -1.08 1.94
N HIS A 123 -7.33 -1.68 1.10
CA HIS A 123 -7.51 -1.55 -0.34
C HIS A 123 -8.73 -2.36 -0.80
N ARG A 124 -9.52 -1.81 -1.75
CA ARG A 124 -10.63 -2.56 -2.36
C ARG A 124 -10.17 -3.91 -2.88
N PHE A 125 -11.02 -4.93 -2.79
CA PHE A 125 -10.80 -6.33 -3.16
C PHE A 125 -9.87 -7.11 -2.22
N PHE A 126 -9.36 -6.50 -1.14
CA PHE A 126 -8.57 -7.19 -0.12
C PHE A 126 -9.34 -7.37 1.18
N GLY A 127 -8.92 -8.34 1.98
CA GLY A 127 -9.40 -8.57 3.34
C GLY A 127 -10.92 -8.70 3.43
N GLU A 128 -11.57 -7.78 4.12
CA GLU A 128 -13.03 -7.68 4.23
C GLU A 128 -13.64 -6.67 3.25
N SER A 129 -12.79 -5.90 2.53
CA SER A 129 -13.21 -4.88 1.57
C SER A 129 -13.46 -5.45 0.18
N VAL A 130 -14.09 -6.65 0.14
CA VAL A 130 -14.38 -7.38 -1.10
C VAL A 130 -15.85 -7.20 -1.47
N PRO A 131 -16.16 -6.76 -2.70
CA PRO A 131 -17.53 -6.70 -3.20
C PRO A 131 -18.20 -8.09 -3.23
N GLU A 132 -19.51 -8.18 -3.00
CA GLU A 132 -20.25 -9.46 -3.09
C GLU A 132 -20.11 -10.12 -4.46
N THR A 133 -20.09 -9.31 -5.53
CA THR A 133 -19.83 -9.79 -6.89
C THR A 133 -18.47 -9.29 -7.33
N LEU A 134 -17.55 -10.25 -7.55
CA LEU A 134 -16.22 -9.97 -8.05
C LEU A 134 -16.29 -9.64 -9.54
N ASP A 135 -16.24 -8.35 -9.86
CA ASP A 135 -16.03 -7.86 -11.22
C ASP A 135 -14.70 -7.10 -11.25
N TRP A 136 -13.68 -7.80 -11.71
CA TRP A 136 -12.28 -7.34 -11.70
C TRP A 136 -12.06 -6.01 -12.45
N LYS A 137 -12.93 -5.64 -13.40
CA LYS A 137 -12.84 -4.36 -14.12
C LYS A 137 -12.94 -3.14 -13.19
N HIS A 138 -13.52 -3.30 -11.98
CA HIS A 138 -13.61 -2.24 -10.98
C HIS A 138 -12.40 -2.18 -10.03
N LEU A 139 -11.43 -3.06 -10.21
CA LEU A 139 -10.16 -3.01 -9.49
C LEU A 139 -9.12 -2.26 -10.32
N THR A 140 -9.26 -0.94 -10.38
CA THR A 140 -8.34 -0.02 -11.06
C THR A 140 -7.72 0.97 -10.08
N ILE A 141 -6.61 1.62 -10.47
CA ILE A 141 -5.97 2.65 -9.65
C ILE A 141 -6.88 3.87 -9.47
N GLU A 142 -7.70 4.21 -10.46
CA GLU A 142 -8.67 5.31 -10.41
C GLU A 142 -9.77 5.03 -9.38
N GLN A 143 -10.34 3.83 -9.43
CA GLN A 143 -11.40 3.42 -8.49
C GLN A 143 -10.88 3.35 -7.05
N ALA A 144 -9.65 2.83 -6.85
CA ALA A 144 -9.01 2.80 -5.53
C ALA A 144 -8.70 4.22 -5.01
N ALA A 145 -8.24 5.12 -5.88
CA ALA A 145 -8.05 6.52 -5.53
C ALA A 145 -9.37 7.22 -5.16
N ALA A 146 -10.46 6.89 -5.84
CA ALA A 146 -11.78 7.44 -5.56
C ALA A 146 -12.35 6.97 -4.21
N ASP A 147 -12.06 5.72 -3.79
CA ASP A 147 -12.38 5.25 -2.42
C ASP A 147 -11.69 6.11 -1.37
N HIS A 148 -10.40 6.38 -1.58
CA HIS A 148 -9.61 7.19 -0.65
C HIS A 148 -10.12 8.62 -0.60
N HIS A 149 -10.41 9.22 -1.75
CA HIS A 149 -11.04 10.54 -1.84
C HIS A 149 -12.35 10.61 -1.06
N HIS A 150 -13.22 9.62 -1.25
CA HIS A 150 -14.50 9.57 -0.54
C HIS A 150 -14.29 9.52 0.97
N LEU A 151 -13.37 8.70 1.49
CA LEU A 151 -13.05 8.65 2.91
C LEU A 151 -12.47 9.99 3.42
N VAL A 152 -11.53 10.58 2.69
CA VAL A 152 -10.93 11.88 3.04
C VAL A 152 -11.98 12.98 3.05
N SER A 153 -12.85 13.05 2.04
CA SER A 153 -13.90 14.07 1.93
C SER A 153 -14.86 14.09 3.13
N VAL A 154 -15.05 12.93 3.77
CA VAL A 154 -15.92 12.76 4.94
C VAL A 154 -15.20 13.08 6.25
N LEU A 155 -13.92 12.73 6.38
CA LEU A 155 -13.19 12.88 7.64
C LEU A 155 -12.44 14.20 7.76
N ARG A 156 -11.88 14.74 6.66
CA ARG A 156 -11.04 15.94 6.67
C ARG A 156 -11.75 17.20 7.18
N PRO A 157 -13.05 17.45 6.93
CA PRO A 157 -13.74 18.60 7.49
C PRO A 157 -13.76 18.62 9.01
N TRP A 158 -13.72 17.44 9.65
CA TRP A 158 -13.73 17.31 11.11
C TRP A 158 -12.32 17.19 11.71
N LEU A 159 -11.39 16.47 11.04
CA LEU A 159 -9.96 16.41 11.38
C LEU A 159 -9.26 17.56 10.66
N ASP A 160 -9.31 18.77 11.25
CA ASP A 160 -8.97 20.03 10.62
C ASP A 160 -7.47 20.37 10.60
N GLY A 161 -6.62 19.47 11.12
CA GLY A 161 -5.15 19.56 11.03
C GLY A 161 -4.59 19.34 9.61
N LYS A 162 -3.28 19.37 9.47
CA LYS A 162 -2.57 19.02 8.22
C LYS A 162 -2.71 17.57 7.89
N TRP A 163 -2.90 17.23 6.61
CA TRP A 163 -3.03 15.86 6.14
C TRP A 163 -1.83 15.45 5.29
N ILE A 164 -1.19 14.32 5.64
CA ILE A 164 -0.12 13.72 4.85
C ILE A 164 -0.50 12.28 4.54
N SER A 165 -0.58 11.93 3.24
CA SER A 165 -0.76 10.54 2.83
C SER A 165 0.54 9.78 2.83
N THR A 166 0.48 8.48 3.15
CA THR A 166 1.65 7.62 3.20
C THR A 166 1.30 6.16 2.94
N GLY A 167 2.29 5.40 2.52
CA GLY A 167 2.22 3.96 2.35
C GLY A 167 3.56 3.40 1.91
N ALA A 168 3.73 2.09 2.05
CA ALA A 168 4.94 1.39 1.61
C ALA A 168 4.63 0.44 0.46
N SER A 169 5.60 0.25 -0.45
CA SER A 169 5.48 -0.68 -1.58
C SER A 169 4.22 -0.38 -2.41
N LYS A 170 3.35 -1.35 -2.62
CA LYS A 170 2.04 -1.12 -3.26
C LYS A 170 1.21 -0.06 -2.54
N GLY A 171 1.27 0.03 -1.19
CA GLY A 171 0.65 1.11 -0.43
C GLY A 171 1.24 2.48 -0.78
N GLY A 172 2.56 2.56 -0.99
CA GLY A 172 3.22 3.76 -1.48
C GLY A 172 2.77 4.15 -2.89
N MET A 173 2.66 3.19 -3.82
CA MET A 173 2.05 3.42 -5.14
C MET A 173 0.62 3.97 -4.98
N THR A 174 -0.16 3.39 -4.06
CA THR A 174 -1.52 3.80 -3.77
C THR A 174 -1.60 5.24 -3.28
N ALA A 175 -0.70 5.69 -2.39
CA ALA A 175 -0.61 7.07 -1.94
C ALA A 175 -0.30 8.02 -3.11
N VAL A 176 0.60 7.63 -4.02
CA VAL A 176 1.01 8.45 -5.16
C VAL A 176 -0.12 8.58 -6.19
N TYR A 177 -0.80 7.49 -6.57
CA TYR A 177 -1.90 7.62 -7.53
C TYR A 177 -3.13 8.28 -6.91
N HIS A 178 -3.42 8.10 -5.62
CA HIS A 178 -4.43 8.90 -4.93
C HIS A 178 -4.11 10.40 -5.05
N ARG A 179 -2.87 10.82 -4.72
CA ARG A 179 -2.42 12.21 -4.84
C ARG A 179 -2.51 12.74 -6.29
N ARG A 180 -2.29 11.87 -7.29
CA ARG A 180 -2.41 12.22 -8.70
C ARG A 180 -3.85 12.52 -9.10
N PHE A 181 -4.80 11.70 -8.67
CA PHE A 181 -6.21 11.85 -9.05
C PHE A 181 -6.93 12.91 -8.20
N TYR A 182 -6.54 13.08 -6.93
CA TYR A 182 -7.14 13.99 -5.97
C TYR A 182 -6.06 14.83 -5.26
N PRO A 183 -5.45 15.78 -5.96
CA PRO A 183 -4.28 16.50 -5.45
C PRO A 183 -4.58 17.39 -4.22
N GLU A 184 -5.83 17.78 -4.00
CA GLU A 184 -6.25 18.65 -2.89
C GLU A 184 -6.64 17.88 -1.62
N ASP A 185 -6.70 16.55 -1.68
CA ASP A 185 -7.12 15.73 -0.53
C ASP A 185 -6.14 15.76 0.63
N VAL A 186 -4.86 15.94 0.34
CA VAL A 186 -3.80 15.98 1.34
C VAL A 186 -2.80 17.09 1.04
N ASP A 187 -2.12 17.60 2.08
CA ASP A 187 -1.14 18.69 1.93
C ASP A 187 0.20 18.17 1.36
N ALA A 188 0.56 16.92 1.66
CA ALA A 188 1.78 16.29 1.16
C ALA A 188 1.65 14.75 1.10
N THR A 189 2.64 14.08 0.48
CA THR A 189 2.70 12.62 0.39
C THR A 189 4.12 12.12 0.66
N VAL A 190 4.24 11.08 1.49
CA VAL A 190 5.49 10.35 1.72
C VAL A 190 5.30 8.90 1.30
N ALA A 191 5.95 8.48 0.22
CA ALA A 191 5.85 7.13 -0.33
C ALA A 191 7.15 6.37 -0.07
N TYR A 192 7.05 5.23 0.62
CA TYR A 192 8.18 4.36 0.91
C TYR A 192 8.25 3.23 -0.10
N VAL A 193 9.44 2.98 -0.64
CA VAL A 193 9.79 1.86 -1.53
C VAL A 193 8.74 1.58 -2.63
N ALA A 194 8.13 2.65 -3.13
CA ALA A 194 7.02 2.61 -4.08
C ALA A 194 7.53 2.49 -5.53
N PRO A 195 7.36 1.37 -6.22
CA PRO A 195 7.81 1.24 -7.60
C PRO A 195 6.89 1.94 -8.59
N ASN A 196 7.44 2.28 -9.75
CA ASN A 196 6.75 2.75 -10.94
C ASN A 196 7.13 1.85 -12.11
N SER A 197 6.67 0.59 -12.09
CA SER A 197 6.89 -0.34 -13.19
C SER A 197 6.06 0.07 -14.41
N LEU A 198 6.67 -0.03 -15.60
CA LEU A 198 6.09 0.47 -16.85
C LEU A 198 5.78 -0.66 -17.85
N ALA A 199 6.03 -1.91 -17.45
CA ALA A 199 5.81 -3.11 -18.26
C ALA A 199 5.49 -4.34 -17.39
N ASP A 200 4.96 -5.40 -18.01
CA ASP A 200 4.78 -6.73 -17.44
C ASP A 200 5.40 -7.78 -18.40
N PRO A 201 6.65 -8.21 -18.15
CA PRO A 201 7.60 -7.80 -17.12
C PRO A 201 8.41 -6.54 -17.49
N ASP A 202 8.96 -5.85 -16.47
CA ASP A 202 9.81 -4.66 -16.63
C ASP A 202 11.29 -5.02 -16.48
N GLU A 203 12.07 -4.91 -17.54
CA GLU A 203 13.46 -5.36 -17.59
C GLU A 203 14.46 -4.48 -16.80
N ARG A 204 14.06 -3.28 -16.35
CA ARG A 204 14.91 -2.40 -15.55
C ARG A 204 15.42 -3.08 -14.27
N TYR A 205 14.63 -3.99 -13.73
CA TYR A 205 14.97 -4.74 -12.52
C TYR A 205 16.17 -5.67 -12.71
N ILE A 206 16.32 -6.29 -13.89
CA ILE A 206 17.45 -7.19 -14.19
C ILE A 206 18.76 -6.42 -14.13
N GLU A 207 18.83 -5.25 -14.78
CA GLU A 207 20.05 -4.45 -14.82
C GLU A 207 20.41 -3.91 -13.44
N PHE A 208 19.40 -3.45 -12.67
CA PHE A 208 19.61 -2.98 -11.30
C PHE A 208 20.18 -4.07 -10.40
N LEU A 209 19.60 -5.27 -10.43
CA LEU A 209 20.06 -6.40 -9.62
C LEU A 209 21.49 -6.79 -9.95
N ARG A 210 21.88 -6.77 -11.23
CA ARG A 210 23.28 -7.07 -11.64
C ARG A 210 24.32 -6.16 -10.98
N GLN A 211 23.91 -4.97 -10.57
CA GLN A 211 24.78 -4.00 -9.90
C GLN A 211 24.85 -4.22 -8.38
N ARG A 212 24.08 -5.17 -7.84
CA ARG A 212 24.11 -5.54 -6.42
C ARG A 212 25.05 -6.73 -6.22
N GLY A 213 25.91 -6.64 -5.20
CA GLY A 213 26.94 -7.66 -4.98
C GLY A 213 28.06 -7.65 -6.04
N THR A 214 28.78 -8.77 -6.15
CA THR A 214 29.90 -8.94 -7.08
C THR A 214 29.56 -9.88 -8.24
N PRO A 215 30.29 -9.84 -9.36
CA PRO A 215 30.14 -10.82 -10.45
C PRO A 215 30.29 -12.28 -9.99
N GLU A 216 31.17 -12.53 -9.02
CA GLU A 216 31.42 -13.86 -8.44
C GLU A 216 30.20 -14.34 -7.63
N LEU A 217 29.57 -13.44 -6.88
CA LEU A 217 28.33 -13.74 -6.17
C LEU A 217 27.22 -14.12 -7.14
N TRP A 218 27.04 -13.38 -8.23
CA TRP A 218 26.03 -13.70 -9.23
C TRP A 218 26.31 -15.03 -9.94
N GLN A 219 27.56 -15.36 -10.22
CA GLN A 219 27.92 -16.67 -10.74
C GLN A 219 27.62 -17.81 -9.76
N ARG A 220 27.72 -17.55 -8.44
CA ARG A 220 27.38 -18.52 -7.40
C ARG A 220 25.86 -18.70 -7.29
N ILE A 221 25.10 -17.62 -7.35
CA ILE A 221 23.63 -17.64 -7.38
C ILE A 221 23.12 -18.39 -8.62
N ASP A 222 23.66 -18.09 -9.81
CA ASP A 222 23.28 -18.77 -11.04
C ASP A 222 23.53 -20.29 -10.94
N ARG A 223 24.72 -20.72 -10.47
CA ARG A 223 25.02 -22.12 -10.25
C ARG A 223 24.17 -22.81 -9.20
N TRP A 224 23.82 -22.10 -8.14
CA TRP A 224 22.88 -22.61 -7.14
C TRP A 224 21.50 -22.89 -7.76
N GLN A 225 20.96 -21.98 -8.56
CA GLN A 225 19.69 -22.21 -9.27
C GLN A 225 19.78 -23.39 -10.26
N GLU A 226 20.89 -23.51 -11.00
CA GLU A 226 21.17 -24.65 -11.88
C GLU A 226 21.25 -25.97 -11.08
N SER A 227 21.87 -25.96 -9.89
CA SER A 227 21.98 -27.14 -9.01
C SER A 227 20.62 -27.57 -8.48
N ILE A 228 19.71 -26.63 -8.16
CA ILE A 228 18.32 -26.95 -7.82
C ILE A 228 17.63 -27.71 -8.96
N LEU A 229 17.78 -27.23 -10.20
CA LEU A 229 17.22 -27.93 -11.37
C LEU A 229 17.82 -29.32 -11.59
N ALA A 230 19.10 -29.51 -11.26
CA ALA A 230 19.76 -30.83 -11.34
C ALA A 230 19.26 -31.81 -10.25
N HIS A 231 18.84 -31.29 -9.08
CA HIS A 231 18.26 -32.07 -7.97
C HIS A 231 16.74 -31.89 -7.87
N TRP A 232 16.08 -31.63 -9.00
CA TRP A 232 14.66 -31.26 -9.02
C TRP A 232 13.73 -32.27 -8.33
N PRO A 233 13.87 -33.60 -8.52
CA PRO A 233 12.98 -34.57 -7.88
C PRO A 233 13.04 -34.51 -6.35
N GLU A 234 14.24 -34.34 -5.78
CA GLU A 234 14.48 -34.30 -4.34
C GLU A 234 13.96 -32.98 -3.75
N VAL A 235 14.31 -31.83 -4.38
CA VAL A 235 13.85 -30.50 -3.97
C VAL A 235 12.33 -30.39 -4.04
N ARG A 236 11.72 -30.90 -5.13
CA ARG A 236 10.28 -30.97 -5.29
C ARG A 236 9.62 -31.81 -4.21
N THR A 237 10.19 -32.97 -3.89
CA THR A 237 9.69 -33.87 -2.84
C THR A 237 9.69 -33.13 -1.48
N ARG A 238 10.77 -32.42 -1.20
CA ARG A 238 10.91 -31.62 0.03
C ARG A 238 9.87 -30.52 0.10
N TYR A 239 9.64 -29.79 -0.99
CA TYR A 239 8.60 -28.74 -1.04
C TYR A 239 7.20 -29.30 -0.79
N VAL A 240 6.84 -30.43 -1.41
CA VAL A 240 5.54 -31.09 -1.17
C VAL A 240 5.38 -31.51 0.30
N GLN A 241 6.44 -32.06 0.90
CA GLN A 241 6.41 -32.42 2.35
C GLN A 241 6.18 -31.20 3.25
N GLU A 242 6.78 -30.05 2.94
CA GLU A 242 6.55 -28.83 3.73
C GLU A 242 5.13 -28.28 3.51
N LEU A 243 4.57 -28.36 2.29
CA LEU A 243 3.16 -28.03 2.05
C LEU A 243 2.23 -28.92 2.88
N GLU A 244 2.43 -30.24 2.84
CA GLU A 244 1.64 -31.20 3.62
C GLU A 244 1.73 -30.92 5.12
N LYS A 245 2.91 -30.63 5.63
CA LYS A 245 3.16 -30.32 7.04
C LYS A 245 2.40 -29.10 7.55
N ILE A 246 2.20 -28.08 6.71
CA ILE A 246 1.42 -26.88 7.04
C ILE A 246 -0.04 -26.97 6.58
N GLY A 247 -0.46 -28.08 5.99
CA GLY A 247 -1.83 -28.27 5.47
C GLY A 247 -2.15 -27.40 4.25
N ALA A 248 -1.16 -27.09 3.42
CA ALA A 248 -1.28 -26.25 2.23
C ALA A 248 -1.25 -27.06 0.93
N SER A 249 -1.62 -26.42 -0.18
CA SER A 249 -1.59 -26.99 -1.54
C SER A 249 -0.98 -26.01 -2.54
N ALA A 250 -0.57 -26.53 -3.69
CA ALA A 250 -0.10 -25.77 -4.84
C ALA A 250 -0.80 -26.26 -6.13
N ASP A 251 -2.14 -26.39 -6.08
CA ASP A 251 -2.96 -26.92 -7.16
C ASP A 251 -3.33 -25.88 -8.21
N LEU A 252 -3.37 -24.57 -7.83
CA LEU A 252 -3.76 -23.48 -8.73
C LEU A 252 -2.87 -23.35 -9.95
N LEU A 253 -1.56 -23.46 -9.75
CA LEU A 253 -0.55 -23.40 -10.81
C LEU A 253 0.08 -24.78 -11.07
N GLY A 254 -0.11 -25.72 -10.17
CA GLY A 254 0.59 -27.00 -10.11
C GLY A 254 1.94 -26.88 -9.38
N VAL A 255 2.31 -27.95 -8.66
CA VAL A 255 3.50 -28.00 -7.80
C VAL A 255 4.78 -27.57 -8.55
N ASP A 256 4.98 -28.08 -9.76
CA ASP A 256 6.20 -27.78 -10.53
C ASP A 256 6.26 -26.32 -10.94
N THR A 257 5.20 -25.76 -11.50
CA THR A 257 5.16 -24.34 -11.91
C THR A 257 5.34 -23.42 -10.71
N THR A 258 4.70 -23.71 -9.58
CA THR A 258 4.81 -22.91 -8.36
C THR A 258 6.25 -22.89 -7.84
N LEU A 259 6.90 -24.06 -7.79
CA LEU A 259 8.30 -24.15 -7.37
C LEU A 259 9.26 -23.50 -8.37
N GLU A 260 8.99 -23.59 -9.67
CA GLU A 260 9.75 -22.91 -10.73
C GLU A 260 9.67 -21.38 -10.59
N LEU A 261 8.49 -20.83 -10.33
CA LEU A 261 8.31 -19.41 -10.07
C LEU A 261 9.09 -18.96 -8.82
N ALA A 262 8.98 -19.70 -7.72
CA ALA A 262 9.75 -19.43 -6.52
C ALA A 262 11.26 -19.44 -6.78
N LEU A 263 11.74 -20.41 -7.56
CA LEU A 263 13.15 -20.53 -7.93
C LEU A 263 13.66 -19.31 -8.71
N ILE A 264 12.91 -18.86 -9.72
CA ILE A 264 13.36 -17.72 -10.54
C ILE A 264 13.25 -16.38 -9.80
N GLU A 265 12.33 -16.25 -8.85
CA GLU A 265 12.14 -15.04 -8.05
C GLU A 265 13.01 -14.97 -6.79
N ALA A 266 13.58 -16.10 -6.35
CA ALA A 266 14.40 -16.15 -5.13
C ALA A 266 15.57 -15.12 -5.11
N PRO A 267 16.34 -14.88 -6.17
CA PRO A 267 17.37 -13.85 -6.17
C PRO A 267 16.81 -12.42 -6.00
N PHE A 268 15.60 -12.16 -6.50
CA PHE A 268 14.91 -10.89 -6.29
C PHE A 268 14.51 -10.73 -4.83
N THR A 269 13.83 -11.72 -4.27
CA THR A 269 13.37 -11.73 -2.88
C THR A 269 14.53 -11.64 -1.89
N LEU A 270 15.66 -12.30 -2.20
CA LEU A 270 16.87 -12.24 -1.41
C LEU A 270 17.37 -10.80 -1.23
N TRP A 271 17.35 -9.97 -2.27
CA TRP A 271 17.73 -8.55 -2.16
C TRP A 271 16.60 -7.66 -1.66
N GLN A 272 15.35 -8.08 -1.83
CA GLN A 272 14.19 -7.33 -1.35
C GLN A 272 14.14 -7.28 0.19
N TYR A 273 14.35 -8.40 0.85
CA TYR A 273 14.22 -8.51 2.32
C TYR A 273 15.48 -8.98 3.04
N GLY A 274 16.42 -9.58 2.33
CA GLY A 274 17.70 -9.98 2.87
C GLY A 274 18.76 -8.88 2.72
N ASP A 275 20.01 -9.32 2.74
CA ASP A 275 21.19 -8.47 2.66
C ASP A 275 22.36 -9.20 1.99
N ALA A 276 23.50 -8.51 1.88
CA ALA A 276 24.72 -9.09 1.34
C ALA A 276 25.22 -10.30 2.16
N ALA A 277 25.00 -10.32 3.48
CA ALA A 277 25.43 -11.42 4.33
C ALA A 277 24.61 -12.69 4.06
N LEU A 278 23.30 -12.56 3.80
CA LEU A 278 22.47 -13.66 3.35
C LEU A 278 22.91 -14.14 1.97
N ALA A 279 23.15 -13.24 1.03
CA ALA A 279 23.58 -13.56 -0.33
C ALA A 279 24.92 -14.33 -0.33
N GLU A 280 25.85 -13.97 0.55
CA GLU A 280 27.15 -14.68 0.68
C GLU A 280 27.02 -16.13 1.18
N ARG A 281 25.88 -16.52 1.76
CA ARG A 281 25.60 -17.89 2.19
C ARG A 281 25.03 -18.79 1.09
N THR A 282 24.90 -18.28 -0.14
CA THR A 282 24.47 -19.09 -1.29
C THR A 282 25.27 -20.39 -1.37
N PRO A 283 24.61 -21.57 -1.40
CA PRO A 283 25.28 -22.88 -1.38
C PRO A 283 26.25 -23.08 -2.55
N ALA A 284 27.26 -23.91 -2.29
CA ALA A 284 28.18 -24.36 -3.34
C ALA A 284 27.47 -25.31 -4.33
N PRO A 285 28.02 -25.49 -5.58
CA PRO A 285 27.38 -26.34 -6.60
C PRO A 285 27.23 -27.82 -6.23
N ASP A 286 28.03 -28.30 -5.29
CA ASP A 286 28.06 -29.68 -4.78
C ASP A 286 27.27 -29.86 -3.49
N ALA A 287 26.48 -28.86 -3.11
CA ALA A 287 25.59 -28.93 -1.96
C ALA A 287 24.50 -30.01 -2.15
N THR A 288 24.07 -30.59 -1.05
CA THR A 288 22.99 -31.58 -1.03
C THR A 288 21.62 -30.95 -1.39
N ALA A 289 20.68 -31.76 -1.86
CA ALA A 289 19.32 -31.30 -2.14
C ALA A 289 18.66 -30.59 -0.94
N ASP A 290 18.92 -31.06 0.29
CA ASP A 290 18.43 -30.42 1.51
C ASP A 290 19.06 -29.04 1.75
N GLU A 291 20.35 -28.87 1.54
CA GLU A 291 21.01 -27.56 1.65
C GLU A 291 20.51 -26.59 0.58
N LEU A 292 20.33 -27.06 -0.66
CA LEU A 292 19.78 -26.28 -1.77
C LEU A 292 18.36 -25.81 -1.46
N TYR A 293 17.50 -26.72 -0.98
CA TYR A 293 16.12 -26.40 -0.58
C TYR A 293 16.08 -25.42 0.60
N ASN A 294 16.86 -25.67 1.64
CA ASN A 294 16.84 -24.82 2.84
C ASN A 294 17.26 -23.38 2.51
N PHE A 295 18.21 -23.19 1.58
CA PHE A 295 18.57 -21.84 1.14
C PHE A 295 17.49 -21.23 0.24
N LEU A 296 16.79 -22.02 -0.59
CA LEU A 296 15.64 -21.54 -1.34
C LEU A 296 14.51 -21.07 -0.39
N ASP A 297 14.23 -21.84 0.65
CA ASP A 297 13.26 -21.49 1.67
C ASP A 297 13.65 -20.22 2.42
N GLU A 298 14.90 -20.11 2.84
CA GLU A 298 15.44 -18.94 3.54
C GLU A 298 15.43 -17.68 2.65
N SER A 299 15.92 -17.79 1.41
CA SER A 299 15.96 -16.66 0.45
C SER A 299 14.59 -16.22 -0.05
N SER A 300 13.58 -17.10 0.08
CA SER A 300 12.18 -16.81 -0.20
C SER A 300 11.38 -16.45 1.06
N PHE A 301 12.04 -16.36 2.22
CA PHE A 301 11.41 -16.03 3.51
C PHE A 301 10.23 -16.93 3.91
N GLY A 302 10.34 -18.23 3.58
CA GLY A 302 9.34 -19.25 3.87
C GLY A 302 8.62 -19.73 2.61
N LEU A 303 9.30 -20.57 1.83
CA LEU A 303 8.86 -21.05 0.51
C LEU A 303 7.43 -21.60 0.53
N ALA A 304 7.14 -22.60 1.37
CA ALA A 304 5.83 -23.23 1.42
C ALA A 304 4.72 -22.29 1.98
N ALA A 305 5.08 -21.28 2.76
CA ALA A 305 4.11 -20.33 3.30
C ALA A 305 3.63 -19.32 2.24
N PHE A 306 4.51 -18.90 1.34
CA PHE A 306 4.21 -17.89 0.33
C PHE A 306 3.83 -18.47 -1.02
N TRP A 307 4.46 -19.55 -1.41
CA TRP A 307 4.23 -20.21 -2.69
C TRP A 307 3.24 -21.37 -2.52
N GLN A 308 1.98 -21.03 -2.21
CA GLN A 308 0.88 -21.95 -2.01
C GLN A 308 -0.47 -21.29 -2.37
N ASP A 309 -1.49 -22.10 -2.58
CA ASP A 309 -2.78 -21.66 -3.14
C ASP A 309 -3.47 -20.55 -2.35
N ALA A 310 -3.47 -20.63 -1.02
CA ALA A 310 -4.13 -19.62 -0.20
C ALA A 310 -3.38 -18.27 -0.26
N ALA A 311 -2.04 -18.26 -0.31
CA ALA A 311 -1.25 -17.06 -0.49
C ALA A 311 -1.46 -16.45 -1.88
N LEU A 312 -1.37 -17.27 -2.94
CA LEU A 312 -1.64 -16.82 -4.31
C LEU A 312 -3.06 -16.26 -4.48
N THR A 313 -4.05 -16.87 -3.81
CA THR A 313 -5.44 -16.39 -3.80
C THR A 313 -5.57 -15.05 -3.07
N PHE A 314 -4.90 -14.91 -1.92
CA PHE A 314 -4.88 -13.65 -1.18
C PHE A 314 -4.30 -12.50 -2.01
N TYR A 315 -3.24 -12.76 -2.78
CA TYR A 315 -2.60 -11.77 -3.65
C TYR A 315 -3.23 -11.65 -5.04
N ALA A 316 -4.28 -12.39 -5.36
CA ALA A 316 -4.94 -12.30 -6.67
C ALA A 316 -5.33 -10.87 -7.08
N PRO A 317 -5.83 -9.98 -6.19
CA PRO A 317 -6.10 -8.60 -6.57
C PRO A 317 -4.83 -7.80 -6.90
N TYR A 318 -3.69 -8.08 -6.26
CA TYR A 318 -2.41 -7.48 -6.62
C TYR A 318 -1.99 -7.93 -8.02
N TYR A 319 -1.98 -9.24 -8.28
CA TYR A 319 -1.59 -9.77 -9.59
C TYR A 319 -2.49 -9.27 -10.72
N TRP A 320 -3.80 -9.10 -10.44
CA TRP A 320 -4.70 -8.44 -11.39
C TRP A 320 -4.25 -7.02 -11.71
N GLN A 321 -4.02 -6.19 -10.70
CA GLN A 321 -3.56 -4.81 -10.92
C GLN A 321 -2.16 -4.77 -11.57
N ALA A 322 -1.24 -5.65 -11.17
CA ALA A 322 0.08 -5.75 -11.77
C ALA A 322 -0.01 -6.09 -13.27
N ALA A 323 -0.82 -7.09 -13.62
CA ALA A 323 -1.02 -7.52 -15.01
C ALA A 323 -1.82 -6.53 -15.88
N THR A 324 -2.53 -5.58 -15.26
CA THR A 324 -3.38 -4.63 -16.02
C THR A 324 -2.89 -3.19 -15.96
N GLN A 325 -2.28 -2.75 -14.87
CA GLN A 325 -1.93 -1.33 -14.69
C GLN A 325 -0.57 -1.08 -14.02
N LEU A 326 -0.18 -1.86 -12.97
CA LEU A 326 0.97 -1.52 -12.15
C LEU A 326 2.30 -2.03 -12.68
N GLY A 327 2.28 -3.03 -13.59
CA GLY A 327 3.46 -3.71 -14.07
C GLY A 327 4.04 -4.72 -13.07
N TYR A 328 5.05 -5.49 -13.51
CA TYR A 328 5.65 -6.57 -12.74
C TYR A 328 7.17 -6.63 -12.98
N PRO A 329 8.00 -6.99 -11.98
CA PRO A 329 9.43 -7.08 -12.15
C PRO A 329 9.84 -8.20 -13.11
N ALA A 330 10.81 -7.94 -14.00
CA ALA A 330 11.50 -8.99 -14.71
C ALA A 330 12.60 -9.61 -13.85
N VAL A 331 12.76 -10.93 -13.93
CA VAL A 331 13.83 -11.67 -13.27
C VAL A 331 14.75 -12.36 -14.30
N ARG A 332 15.95 -12.71 -13.86
CA ARG A 332 16.94 -13.37 -14.72
C ARG A 332 16.62 -14.86 -14.87
N THR A 333 16.54 -15.33 -16.12
CA THR A 333 16.27 -16.75 -16.44
C THR A 333 17.18 -17.31 -17.52
N GLN A 334 18.05 -16.48 -18.12
CA GLN A 334 18.85 -16.87 -19.29
C GLN A 334 19.81 -18.05 -19.01
N HIS A 335 20.34 -18.14 -17.77
CA HIS A 335 21.22 -19.25 -17.34
C HIS A 335 20.43 -20.56 -17.12
N LEU A 336 19.09 -20.47 -16.99
CA LEU A 336 18.19 -21.62 -16.80
C LEU A 336 17.53 -22.08 -18.10
N ALA A 337 18.18 -21.85 -19.26
CA ALA A 337 17.60 -22.08 -20.59
C ALA A 337 17.20 -23.54 -20.90
N ALA A 338 17.58 -24.50 -20.04
CA ALA A 338 17.12 -25.90 -20.16
C ALA A 338 15.59 -26.04 -19.93
N ARG A 339 14.93 -25.01 -19.36
CA ARG A 339 13.48 -24.94 -19.16
C ARG A 339 12.94 -23.60 -19.66
N PRO A 340 11.68 -23.52 -20.17
CA PRO A 340 11.10 -22.26 -20.68
C PRO A 340 10.60 -21.34 -19.54
N LEU A 341 11.43 -21.09 -18.53
CA LEU A 341 11.04 -20.35 -17.33
C LEU A 341 10.79 -18.86 -17.55
N ALA A 342 11.35 -18.29 -18.62
CA ALA A 342 11.20 -16.88 -18.93
C ALA A 342 9.73 -16.46 -19.17
N GLU A 343 8.89 -17.37 -19.68
CA GLU A 343 7.49 -17.08 -19.95
C GLU A 343 6.63 -17.10 -18.69
N LEU A 344 7.12 -17.68 -17.59
CA LEU A 344 6.43 -17.72 -16.32
C LEU A 344 6.48 -16.37 -15.59
N ASN A 345 7.51 -15.57 -15.81
CA ASN A 345 7.72 -14.31 -15.10
C ASN A 345 6.85 -13.18 -15.66
N ARG A 346 5.55 -13.29 -15.44
CA ARG A 346 4.52 -12.27 -15.76
C ARG A 346 3.41 -12.28 -14.72
N ALA A 347 2.93 -11.13 -14.34
CA ALA A 347 1.79 -11.02 -13.42
C ALA A 347 0.53 -11.73 -13.95
N SER A 348 0.40 -11.83 -15.28
CA SER A 348 -0.72 -12.51 -15.93
C SER A 348 -0.77 -14.03 -15.70
N GLN A 349 0.33 -14.66 -15.27
CA GLN A 349 0.39 -16.08 -14.93
C GLN A 349 -0.25 -16.41 -13.55
N PHE A 350 -0.42 -15.41 -12.71
CA PHE A 350 -0.97 -15.59 -11.37
C PHE A 350 -2.50 -15.41 -11.33
N PRO A 351 -3.20 -15.86 -10.24
CA PRO A 351 -4.63 -15.60 -10.07
C PRO A 351 -4.99 -14.09 -10.22
N PRO A 352 -6.25 -13.77 -10.63
CA PRO A 352 -7.34 -14.69 -10.95
C PRO A 352 -7.11 -15.41 -12.26
N MET A 353 -7.36 -16.74 -12.25
CA MET A 353 -7.25 -17.56 -13.45
C MET A 353 -8.47 -17.36 -14.36
N ASN A 354 -8.31 -17.65 -15.66
CA ASN A 354 -9.40 -17.62 -16.65
C ASN A 354 -10.09 -16.25 -16.83
N VAL A 355 -9.41 -15.16 -16.51
CA VAL A 355 -9.85 -13.79 -16.75
C VAL A 355 -8.83 -13.13 -17.67
N GLU A 356 -9.29 -12.52 -18.76
CA GLU A 356 -8.40 -11.80 -19.67
C GLU A 356 -7.76 -10.60 -18.94
N LYS A 357 -6.43 -10.52 -18.98
CA LYS A 357 -5.64 -9.43 -18.42
C LYS A 357 -4.93 -8.72 -19.58
N LYS A 358 -5.19 -7.45 -19.73
CA LYS A 358 -4.54 -6.61 -20.75
C LYS A 358 -3.82 -5.47 -20.06
N PHE A 359 -2.50 -5.45 -20.21
CA PHE A 359 -1.67 -4.42 -19.61
C PHE A 359 -1.88 -3.06 -20.30
N ASP A 360 -2.15 -2.04 -19.49
CA ASP A 360 -2.23 -0.64 -19.92
C ASP A 360 -0.95 0.10 -19.50
N ALA A 361 0.01 0.20 -20.39
CA ALA A 361 1.27 0.90 -20.18
C ALA A 361 1.10 2.41 -19.92
N SER A 362 -0.07 2.99 -20.19
CA SER A 362 -0.34 4.41 -19.95
C SER A 362 -0.63 4.72 -18.48
N SER A 363 -1.10 3.75 -17.71
CA SER A 363 -1.51 3.95 -16.32
C SER A 363 -0.39 4.55 -15.47
N MET A 364 0.71 3.83 -15.26
CA MET A 364 1.82 4.29 -14.42
C MET A 364 2.67 5.37 -15.08
N SER A 365 2.79 5.37 -16.42
CA SER A 365 3.49 6.44 -17.14
C SER A 365 2.74 7.78 -17.03
N SER A 366 1.41 7.79 -16.94
CA SER A 366 0.64 9.01 -16.68
C SER A 366 0.87 9.59 -15.28
N ILE A 367 1.10 8.72 -14.28
CA ILE A 367 1.48 9.15 -12.93
C ILE A 367 2.85 9.84 -12.97
N GLN A 368 3.85 9.23 -13.63
CA GLN A 368 5.17 9.85 -13.79
C GLN A 368 5.08 11.20 -14.49
N ASN A 369 4.31 11.29 -15.56
CA ASN A 369 4.14 12.56 -16.28
C ASN A 369 3.52 13.64 -15.38
N TRP A 370 2.55 13.29 -14.53
CA TRP A 370 1.98 14.22 -13.55
C TRP A 370 3.03 14.66 -12.50
N ILE A 371 3.89 13.73 -12.04
CA ILE A 371 4.99 14.08 -11.13
C ILE A 371 5.92 15.09 -11.80
N ASP A 372 6.22 14.89 -13.08
CA ASP A 372 7.14 15.76 -13.83
C ASP A 372 6.58 17.16 -14.11
N THR A 373 5.25 17.32 -14.13
CA THR A 373 4.61 18.56 -14.60
C THR A 373 3.83 19.31 -13.52
N ASN A 374 3.13 18.62 -12.63
CA ASN A 374 2.13 19.24 -11.75
C ASN A 374 2.32 18.96 -10.25
N ALA A 375 2.92 17.83 -9.89
CA ALA A 375 3.02 17.41 -8.50
C ALA A 375 3.86 18.38 -7.66
N THR A 376 3.48 18.50 -6.38
CA THR A 376 4.20 19.25 -5.35
C THR A 376 4.19 18.47 -4.04
N SER A 377 5.14 18.75 -3.15
CA SER A 377 5.17 18.23 -1.77
C SER A 377 5.15 16.70 -1.72
N LEU A 378 6.12 16.07 -2.37
CA LEU A 378 6.32 14.62 -2.39
C LEU A 378 7.69 14.22 -1.84
N ILE A 379 7.75 13.26 -0.95
CA ILE A 379 8.96 12.53 -0.59
C ILE A 379 8.80 11.07 -1.00
N PHE A 380 9.80 10.56 -1.71
CA PHE A 380 9.98 9.16 -2.01
C PHE A 380 11.21 8.66 -1.27
N VAL A 381 11.06 7.59 -0.50
CA VAL A 381 12.16 6.94 0.23
C VAL A 381 12.40 5.57 -0.38
N TYR A 382 13.63 5.28 -0.81
CA TYR A 382 14.00 4.00 -1.40
C TYR A 382 15.21 3.42 -0.70
N GLY A 383 15.34 2.08 -0.71
CA GLY A 383 16.53 1.39 -0.27
C GLY A 383 17.57 1.28 -1.41
N GLU A 384 18.84 1.51 -1.10
CA GLU A 384 19.93 1.37 -2.09
C GLU A 384 20.01 -0.05 -2.65
N ASN A 385 19.73 -1.07 -1.82
CA ASN A 385 19.79 -2.47 -2.20
C ASN A 385 18.43 -3.08 -2.59
N ASP A 386 17.34 -2.30 -2.44
CA ASP A 386 16.00 -2.75 -2.79
C ASP A 386 15.84 -2.90 -4.30
N PRO A 387 15.50 -4.08 -4.82
CA PRO A 387 15.24 -4.28 -6.25
C PRO A 387 14.19 -3.31 -6.81
N TYR A 388 13.19 -2.94 -6.02
CA TYR A 388 12.15 -2.01 -6.46
C TYR A 388 12.65 -0.59 -6.72
N THR A 389 13.82 -0.23 -6.22
CA THR A 389 14.52 1.02 -6.58
C THR A 389 14.88 1.11 -8.07
N ALA A 390 14.96 -0.01 -8.76
CA ALA A 390 15.10 -0.06 -10.23
C ALA A 390 13.99 0.71 -10.95
N ALA A 391 12.80 0.65 -10.40
CA ALA A 391 11.60 1.30 -10.92
C ALA A 391 11.16 2.49 -10.05
N ALA A 392 12.08 3.15 -9.35
CA ALA A 392 11.76 4.32 -8.56
C ALA A 392 11.06 5.40 -9.40
N PHE A 393 10.09 6.09 -8.81
CA PHE A 393 9.61 7.35 -9.36
C PHE A 393 10.77 8.34 -9.51
N ARG A 394 10.74 9.19 -10.50
CA ARG A 394 11.83 10.11 -10.82
C ARG A 394 11.38 11.56 -10.67
N GLY A 395 12.31 12.41 -10.26
CA GLY A 395 12.14 13.84 -10.31
C GLY A 395 12.85 14.41 -11.56
N ASN A 396 12.25 15.39 -12.20
CA ASN A 396 12.92 16.16 -13.25
C ASN A 396 13.73 17.33 -12.65
N GLN A 397 14.35 18.16 -13.50
CA GLN A 397 15.19 19.29 -13.06
C GLN A 397 14.46 20.34 -12.20
N THR A 398 13.13 20.39 -12.25
CA THR A 398 12.31 21.31 -11.45
C THR A 398 11.72 20.67 -10.20
N ALA A 399 11.99 19.42 -9.93
CA ALA A 399 11.42 18.67 -8.82
C ALA A 399 11.67 19.35 -7.46
N ALA A 400 12.90 19.75 -7.19
CA ALA A 400 13.25 20.44 -5.95
C ALA A 400 12.51 21.78 -5.77
N LEU A 401 12.24 22.53 -6.85
CA LEU A 401 11.47 23.78 -6.80
C LEU A 401 9.98 23.54 -6.45
N ARG A 402 9.50 22.31 -6.66
CA ARG A 402 8.15 21.86 -6.35
C ARG A 402 8.10 21.04 -5.08
N ASP A 403 9.19 21.04 -4.31
CA ASP A 403 9.32 20.27 -3.06
C ASP A 403 9.10 18.77 -3.25
N ILE A 404 9.76 18.22 -4.28
CA ILE A 404 9.75 16.80 -4.59
C ILE A 404 11.15 16.23 -4.37
N HIS A 405 11.26 15.24 -3.50
CA HIS A 405 12.52 14.64 -3.09
C HIS A 405 12.50 13.13 -3.36
N ILE A 406 13.54 12.63 -4.02
CA ILE A 406 13.80 11.21 -4.23
C ILE A 406 15.01 10.85 -3.37
N LEU A 407 14.78 10.18 -2.26
CA LEU A 407 15.76 9.96 -1.21
C LEU A 407 16.14 8.49 -1.14
N ILE A 408 17.43 8.20 -1.15
CA ILE A 408 17.96 6.84 -1.09
C ILE A 408 18.57 6.60 0.30
N ALA A 409 18.09 5.58 0.99
CA ALA A 409 18.64 5.11 2.26
C ALA A 409 19.81 4.16 1.99
N PRO A 410 21.04 4.49 2.43
CA PRO A 410 22.22 3.67 2.18
C PRO A 410 22.07 2.27 2.75
N GLN A 411 22.52 1.26 2.01
CA GLN A 411 22.53 -0.17 2.38
C GLN A 411 21.15 -0.75 2.76
N ALA A 412 20.06 0.03 2.72
CA ALA A 412 18.73 -0.42 3.03
C ALA A 412 18.13 -1.26 1.88
N ASN A 413 17.28 -2.20 2.25
CA ASN A 413 16.47 -3.02 1.36
C ASN A 413 15.03 -2.47 1.26
N HIS A 414 14.05 -3.33 0.96
CA HIS A 414 12.61 -2.95 0.85
C HIS A 414 11.97 -2.50 2.17
N SER A 415 12.71 -2.53 3.28
CA SER A 415 12.29 -2.00 4.58
C SER A 415 12.79 -0.58 4.84
N ALA A 416 13.30 0.13 3.82
CA ALA A 416 13.84 1.48 3.93
C ALA A 416 12.82 2.48 4.48
N LYS A 417 13.27 3.34 5.43
CA LYS A 417 12.49 4.35 6.12
C LYS A 417 13.22 5.68 6.16
N LEU A 418 12.51 6.74 6.56
CA LEU A 418 13.11 8.06 6.83
C LEU A 418 14.27 7.96 7.83
N ALA A 419 14.13 7.15 8.87
CA ALA A 419 15.17 6.92 9.87
C ALA A 419 16.48 6.37 9.29
N ASN A 420 16.44 5.69 8.13
CA ASN A 420 17.63 5.16 7.45
C ASN A 420 18.35 6.21 6.58
N LEU A 421 17.80 7.41 6.42
CA LEU A 421 18.40 8.45 5.60
C LEU A 421 19.61 9.07 6.31
N GLU A 422 20.61 9.48 5.53
CA GLU A 422 21.84 10.08 5.98
C GLU A 422 22.14 11.40 5.25
N GLY A 423 23.01 12.23 5.82
CA GLY A 423 23.53 13.43 5.20
C GLY A 423 22.44 14.39 4.68
N ASN A 424 22.57 14.85 3.46
CA ASN A 424 21.63 15.81 2.84
C ASN A 424 20.23 15.23 2.67
N ALA A 425 20.11 13.93 2.34
CA ALA A 425 18.81 13.28 2.18
C ALA A 425 17.99 13.36 3.48
N ARG A 426 18.64 13.14 4.62
CA ARG A 426 18.04 13.28 5.95
C ARG A 426 17.60 14.74 6.21
N SER A 427 18.49 15.70 6.00
CA SER A 427 18.20 17.13 6.23
C SER A 427 17.08 17.64 5.33
N ASP A 428 17.02 17.21 4.08
CA ASP A 428 15.94 17.55 3.14
C ASP A 428 14.60 17.02 3.63
N ALA A 429 14.55 15.75 4.09
CA ALA A 429 13.36 15.15 4.66
C ALA A 429 12.88 15.89 5.92
N GLU A 430 13.77 16.15 6.88
CA GLU A 430 13.46 16.87 8.12
C GLU A 430 12.93 18.29 7.83
N THR A 431 13.53 18.99 6.87
CA THR A 431 13.11 20.33 6.48
C THR A 431 11.70 20.33 5.88
N SER A 432 11.44 19.44 4.91
CA SER A 432 10.15 19.38 4.24
C SER A 432 9.05 18.90 5.18
N LEU A 433 9.29 17.86 5.97
CA LEU A 433 8.33 17.33 6.95
C LEU A 433 7.99 18.37 8.02
N SER A 434 8.99 19.09 8.55
CA SER A 434 8.74 20.16 9.55
C SER A 434 7.82 21.25 8.99
N ARG A 435 8.02 21.62 7.74
CA ARG A 435 7.17 22.62 7.07
C ARG A 435 5.75 22.08 6.81
N TRP A 436 5.62 20.83 6.36
CA TRP A 436 4.31 20.24 6.03
C TRP A 436 3.47 19.95 7.26
N LEU A 437 4.11 19.46 8.33
CA LEU A 437 3.42 19.13 9.60
C LEU A 437 3.20 20.37 10.48
N GLY A 438 3.97 21.46 10.26
CA GLY A 438 3.94 22.65 11.09
C GLY A 438 4.58 22.46 12.47
N VAL A 439 5.34 21.38 12.66
CA VAL A 439 6.09 21.08 13.89
C VAL A 439 7.53 20.69 13.54
N PRO A 440 8.51 20.94 14.41
CA PRO A 440 9.88 20.50 14.20
C PRO A 440 9.93 18.96 14.10
N VAL A 441 10.59 18.44 13.07
CA VAL A 441 10.83 17.02 12.88
C VAL A 441 12.31 16.72 12.96
N GLU A 442 12.68 15.80 13.84
CA GLU A 442 14.01 15.20 13.92
C GLU A 442 13.87 13.70 13.71
N LEU A 443 14.53 13.19 12.68
CA LEU A 443 14.50 11.77 12.38
C LEU A 443 15.34 11.00 13.43
N ALA A 444 14.81 9.90 13.93
CA ALA A 444 15.57 9.05 14.86
C ALA A 444 16.81 8.46 14.16
N THR A 445 17.92 8.34 14.88
CA THR A 445 19.07 7.60 14.37
C THR A 445 18.69 6.12 14.25
N PRO A 446 19.08 5.43 13.16
CA PRO A 446 18.78 4.02 13.01
C PRO A 446 19.34 3.25 14.21
N SER A 447 18.48 2.56 14.96
CA SER A 447 18.93 1.58 15.94
C SER A 447 18.69 0.19 15.35
N ALA A 448 19.64 -0.71 15.52
CA ALA A 448 19.55 -2.10 15.06
C ALA A 448 18.28 -2.82 15.53
N ASP A 449 17.65 -2.31 16.59
CA ASP A 449 16.47 -2.88 17.25
C ASP A 449 15.12 -2.42 16.64
N ARG A 450 15.10 -1.30 15.89
CA ARG A 450 13.87 -0.78 15.29
C ARG A 450 13.44 -1.49 13.99
N SER A 451 14.35 -2.17 13.33
CA SER A 451 14.03 -2.96 12.12
C SER A 451 13.05 -4.12 12.40
N ALA A 452 12.93 -4.53 13.67
CA ALA A 452 12.00 -5.60 14.08
C ALA A 452 10.59 -5.10 14.40
N LEU A 453 10.42 -3.81 14.77
CA LEU A 453 9.13 -3.26 15.24
C LEU A 453 8.18 -2.83 14.12
N ASP A 454 8.71 -2.66 12.91
CA ASP A 454 7.95 -2.13 11.78
C ASP A 454 7.90 -3.08 10.58
N ARG A 455 8.28 -4.33 10.73
CA ARG A 455 7.81 -5.33 9.76
C ARG A 455 6.30 -5.23 9.82
N GLU A 456 5.65 -4.95 8.69
CA GLU A 456 4.19 -5.06 8.62
C GLU A 456 3.84 -6.39 9.27
N GLU A 457 3.28 -6.33 10.48
CA GLU A 457 2.86 -7.56 11.14
C GLU A 457 1.86 -8.23 10.20
N PRO A 458 1.94 -9.56 10.07
CA PRO A 458 0.98 -10.31 9.27
C PRO A 458 -0.42 -9.84 9.66
N SER A 459 -1.29 -9.70 8.67
CA SER A 459 -2.72 -9.51 8.90
C SER A 459 -3.18 -10.41 10.04
N ASP A 460 -4.22 -10.03 10.79
CA ASP A 460 -4.81 -10.82 11.88
C ASP A 460 -5.17 -12.29 11.49
N ARG A 461 -5.00 -12.63 10.22
CA ARG A 461 -5.05 -13.99 9.67
C ARG A 461 -3.66 -14.58 9.69
N ALA A 462 -3.43 -15.48 10.66
CA ALA A 462 -2.16 -16.16 10.88
C ALA A 462 -1.49 -16.61 9.57
N GLY A 463 -0.26 -16.16 9.33
CA GLY A 463 0.70 -16.83 8.47
C GLY A 463 1.18 -16.13 7.22
N TYR A 464 0.59 -15.02 6.76
CA TYR A 464 1.03 -14.41 5.50
C TYR A 464 1.94 -13.19 5.74
N ARG A 465 3.23 -13.37 5.50
CA ARG A 465 4.18 -12.28 5.27
C ARG A 465 4.21 -11.99 3.78
N HIS A 466 4.32 -10.73 3.44
CA HIS A 466 4.31 -10.25 2.07
C HIS A 466 5.57 -10.70 1.32
N PRO A 467 5.49 -11.46 0.21
CA PRO A 467 6.68 -11.79 -0.59
C PRO A 467 7.04 -10.69 -1.60
N ILE A 468 6.12 -9.78 -1.93
CA ILE A 468 6.36 -8.76 -2.98
C ILE A 468 5.83 -7.41 -2.54
#